data_6e72fd3d65621217c28ced123514541f
#
_entry.id   6e72fd3d65621217c28ced123514541f
#
_cell.length_a   1.000
_cell.length_b   1.000
_cell.length_c   1.000
_cell.angle_alpha   90.00
_cell.angle_beta   90.00
_cell.angle_gamma   90.00
#
_symmetry.space_group_name_H-M   'P 1'
#
loop_
_entity.id
_entity.type
_entity.pdbx_description
1 polymer ?
#
loop_
_entity_poly.entity_id
_entity_poly.type
_entity_poly.pdbx_seq_one_letter_code
_entity_poly.pdbx_strand_id
1 'polypeptide(L)'
;LATEDESYSTFLEDTFDTICEHFPDYGYSPFMNEKFYKDWSHDLNWGIHQARCVVGHNLKVAWNLTRMHSLKPKESYKVFAHQIADAIPGSGCDNQRGGWYDMMERTLKDGEENHRLVWHDRKAWWQQEQGILAYYIMAGVYDDKPEYLKFAREGTAFYNGWFLDYEEGGIYFNVLAN
;
A
#
# COMPACT_ATOMS: atom_id res chain seq x y z
N LEU A 1 13.13 19.45 -7.70
CA LEU A 1 14.09 18.49 -7.14
C LEU A 1 15.22 19.22 -6.42
N ALA A 2 15.85 18.59 -5.44
CA ALA A 2 16.92 19.20 -4.62
C ALA A 2 18.21 19.45 -5.42
N THR A 3 18.32 18.81 -6.58
CA THR A 3 19.43 18.99 -7.52
C THR A 3 18.88 19.41 -8.88
N GLU A 4 19.67 20.15 -9.65
CA GLU A 4 19.36 20.52 -11.04
C GLU A 4 19.85 19.47 -12.05
N ASP A 5 20.35 18.33 -11.57
CA ASP A 5 20.84 17.25 -12.41
C ASP A 5 19.68 16.44 -13.00
N GLU A 6 19.49 16.54 -14.29
CA GLU A 6 18.43 15.86 -15.03
C GLU A 6 18.54 14.32 -14.99
N SER A 7 19.72 13.78 -14.71
CA SER A 7 19.91 12.32 -14.61
C SER A 7 19.05 11.70 -13.52
N TYR A 8 18.87 12.38 -12.37
CA TYR A 8 17.97 11.93 -11.32
C TYR A 8 16.52 11.99 -11.72
N SER A 9 16.14 12.98 -12.51
CA SER A 9 14.78 13.11 -13.04
C SER A 9 14.45 11.96 -13.99
N THR A 10 15.34 11.66 -14.91
CA THR A 10 15.20 10.53 -15.85
C THR A 10 15.14 9.20 -15.09
N PHE A 11 16.06 8.97 -14.15
CA PHE A 11 16.07 7.76 -13.35
C PHE A 11 14.77 7.54 -12.57
N LEU A 12 14.19 8.62 -12.00
CA LEU A 12 12.91 8.54 -11.31
C LEU A 12 11.78 8.18 -12.29
N GLU A 13 11.72 8.82 -13.45
CA GLU A 13 10.69 8.50 -14.45
C GLU A 13 10.80 7.06 -14.92
N ASP A 14 11.96 6.61 -15.30
CA ASP A 14 12.21 5.24 -15.74
C ASP A 14 11.81 4.22 -14.65
N THR A 15 12.12 4.53 -13.38
CA THR A 15 11.75 3.68 -12.25
C THR A 15 10.23 3.57 -12.09
N PHE A 16 9.51 4.69 -12.10
CA PHE A 16 8.07 4.69 -11.91
C PHE A 16 7.30 4.19 -13.13
N ASP A 17 7.82 4.40 -14.33
CA ASP A 17 7.29 3.79 -15.55
C ASP A 17 7.43 2.27 -15.50
N THR A 18 8.60 1.75 -15.10
CA THR A 18 8.84 0.32 -14.87
C THR A 18 7.86 -0.26 -13.83
N ILE A 19 7.61 0.45 -12.74
CA ILE A 19 6.62 0.03 -11.73
C ILE A 19 5.23 -0.06 -12.34
N CYS A 20 4.79 0.94 -13.09
CA CYS A 20 3.48 0.95 -13.71
C CYS A 20 3.31 -0.07 -14.83
N GLU A 21 4.40 -0.46 -15.50
CA GLU A 21 4.39 -1.45 -16.57
C GLU A 21 4.32 -2.89 -16.02
N HIS A 22 5.08 -3.19 -14.96
CA HIS A 22 5.31 -4.57 -14.55
C HIS A 22 4.65 -4.99 -13.25
N PHE A 23 4.39 -4.06 -12.31
CA PHE A 23 3.86 -4.42 -10.99
C PHE A 23 2.35 -4.70 -10.96
N PRO A 24 1.50 -3.99 -11.74
CA PRO A 24 0.08 -4.29 -11.78
C PRO A 24 -0.20 -5.73 -12.26
N ASP A 25 -1.30 -6.30 -11.77
CA ASP A 25 -1.77 -7.63 -12.16
C ASP A 25 -3.22 -7.52 -12.65
N TYR A 26 -3.41 -6.68 -13.65
CA TYR A 26 -4.72 -6.34 -14.17
C TYR A 26 -5.51 -7.58 -14.61
N GLY A 27 -6.73 -7.70 -14.08
CA GLY A 27 -7.63 -8.81 -14.36
C GLY A 27 -7.51 -10.01 -13.40
N TYR A 28 -6.45 -10.04 -12.55
CA TYR A 28 -6.25 -11.11 -11.56
C TYR A 28 -6.29 -10.59 -10.11
N SER A 29 -5.71 -9.43 -9.87
CA SER A 29 -5.63 -8.84 -8.54
C SER A 29 -5.58 -7.32 -8.61
N PRO A 30 -6.22 -6.59 -7.67
CA PRO A 30 -6.02 -5.15 -7.54
C PRO A 30 -4.66 -4.78 -6.92
N PHE A 31 -3.94 -5.77 -6.38
CA PHE A 31 -2.67 -5.58 -5.68
C PHE A 31 -1.49 -5.87 -6.58
N MET A 32 -0.38 -5.18 -6.31
CA MET A 32 0.84 -5.35 -7.08
C MET A 32 1.48 -6.73 -6.91
N ASN A 33 2.24 -7.16 -7.91
CA ASN A 33 3.27 -8.19 -7.78
C ASN A 33 4.55 -7.56 -7.21
N GLU A 34 5.29 -8.36 -6.44
CA GLU A 34 6.52 -7.89 -5.76
C GLU A 34 7.75 -8.72 -6.14
N LYS A 35 7.56 -9.82 -6.84
CA LYS A 35 8.63 -10.75 -7.21
C LYS A 35 8.53 -11.11 -8.68
N PHE A 36 9.66 -11.03 -9.37
CA PHE A 36 9.75 -11.20 -10.80
C PHE A 36 10.94 -12.07 -11.18
N TYR A 37 10.80 -12.81 -12.25
CA TYR A 37 11.93 -13.38 -12.96
C TYR A 37 12.64 -12.29 -13.79
N LYS A 38 13.78 -12.63 -14.36
CA LYS A 38 14.60 -11.67 -15.14
C LYS A 38 13.87 -11.10 -16.37
N ASP A 39 12.90 -11.80 -16.87
CA ASP A 39 12.06 -11.41 -18.02
C ASP A 39 10.78 -10.66 -17.63
N TRP A 40 10.69 -10.21 -16.37
CA TRP A 40 9.54 -9.55 -15.76
C TRP A 40 8.30 -10.45 -15.58
N SER A 41 8.35 -11.74 -15.90
CA SER A 41 7.27 -12.65 -15.50
C SER A 41 7.18 -12.75 -13.97
N HIS A 42 5.96 -12.92 -13.46
CA HIS A 42 5.70 -12.91 -12.02
C HIS A 42 6.19 -14.19 -11.35
N ASP A 43 7.04 -14.07 -10.32
CA ASP A 43 7.42 -15.20 -9.48
C ASP A 43 6.43 -15.39 -8.32
N LEU A 44 5.41 -16.17 -8.55
CA LEU A 44 4.36 -16.47 -7.56
C LEU A 44 4.79 -17.53 -6.52
N ASN A 45 6.01 -18.08 -6.64
CA ASN A 45 6.50 -19.13 -5.74
C ASN A 45 7.58 -18.65 -4.77
N TRP A 46 7.90 -17.36 -4.77
CA TRP A 46 8.95 -16.82 -3.91
C TRP A 46 8.60 -16.89 -2.43
N GLY A 47 9.20 -17.85 -1.72
CA GLY A 47 9.18 -17.95 -0.25
C GLY A 47 7.80 -17.76 0.38
N ILE A 48 7.76 -17.07 1.49
CA ILE A 48 6.52 -16.79 2.23
C ILE A 48 5.60 -15.75 1.56
N HIS A 49 6.08 -15.06 0.53
CA HIS A 49 5.33 -14.06 -0.23
C HIS A 49 4.58 -14.63 -1.43
N GLN A 50 4.50 -15.95 -1.55
CA GLN A 50 3.81 -16.66 -2.63
C GLN A 50 2.42 -16.10 -2.90
N ALA A 51 2.22 -15.45 -4.05
CA ALA A 51 0.94 -14.88 -4.47
C ALA A 51 0.22 -14.05 -3.39
N ARG A 52 0.96 -13.37 -2.52
CA ARG A 52 0.43 -12.61 -1.38
C ARG A 52 0.65 -11.12 -1.53
N CYS A 53 -0.26 -10.35 -0.96
CA CYS A 53 -0.20 -8.90 -0.86
C CYS A 53 0.36 -8.52 0.51
N VAL A 54 1.49 -7.82 0.53
CA VAL A 54 1.96 -7.09 1.72
C VAL A 54 1.28 -5.72 1.70
N VAL A 55 0.36 -5.48 2.63
CA VAL A 55 -0.51 -4.29 2.62
C VAL A 55 0.30 -2.99 2.64
N GLY A 56 1.28 -2.90 3.54
CA GLY A 56 2.13 -1.72 3.64
C GLY A 56 3.00 -1.46 2.41
N HIS A 57 3.43 -2.49 1.66
CA HIS A 57 4.16 -2.31 0.41
C HIS A 57 3.27 -1.70 -0.68
N ASN A 58 2.04 -2.19 -0.79
CA ASN A 58 1.06 -1.63 -1.73
C ASN A 58 0.76 -0.16 -1.41
N LEU A 59 0.49 0.17 -0.14
CA LEU A 59 0.28 1.55 0.31
C LEU A 59 1.51 2.44 0.07
N LYS A 60 2.72 1.88 0.25
CA LYS A 60 3.97 2.59 -0.07
C LYS A 60 4.08 2.92 -1.55
N VAL A 61 3.74 2.00 -2.44
CA VAL A 61 3.72 2.26 -3.88
C VAL A 61 2.67 3.32 -4.22
N ALA A 62 1.46 3.23 -3.66
CA ALA A 62 0.38 4.18 -3.93
C ALA A 62 0.79 5.63 -3.61
N TRP A 63 1.37 5.91 -2.43
CA TRP A 63 1.76 7.27 -2.10
C TRP A 63 3.00 7.75 -2.88
N ASN A 64 3.94 6.88 -3.22
CA ASN A 64 5.07 7.24 -4.06
C ASN A 64 4.61 7.61 -5.48
N LEU A 65 3.72 6.83 -6.08
CA LEU A 65 3.10 7.14 -7.38
C LEU A 65 2.34 8.47 -7.34
N THR A 66 1.60 8.75 -6.27
CA THR A 66 0.90 10.02 -6.07
C THR A 66 1.87 11.19 -6.01
N ARG A 67 2.98 11.08 -5.26
CA ARG A 67 4.02 12.10 -5.23
C ARG A 67 4.67 12.29 -6.59
N MET A 68 4.94 11.20 -7.30
CA MET A 68 5.53 11.27 -8.63
C MET A 68 4.56 11.93 -9.62
N HIS A 69 3.26 11.61 -9.55
CA HIS A 69 2.22 12.30 -10.33
C HIS A 69 2.19 13.80 -10.04
N SER A 70 2.35 14.24 -8.79
CA SER A 70 2.40 15.66 -8.44
C SER A 70 3.64 16.38 -9.01
N LEU A 71 4.76 15.69 -9.19
CA LEU A 71 5.99 16.24 -9.74
C LEU A 71 6.00 16.20 -11.28
N LYS A 72 5.56 15.09 -11.84
CA LYS A 72 5.52 14.81 -13.28
C LYS A 72 4.21 14.06 -13.60
N PRO A 73 3.13 14.78 -13.92
CA PRO A 73 1.81 14.19 -14.12
C PRO A 73 1.80 13.14 -15.23
N LYS A 74 1.45 11.89 -14.88
CA LYS A 74 1.15 10.80 -15.80
C LYS A 74 -0.09 10.06 -15.33
N GLU A 75 -1.01 9.77 -16.22
CA GLU A 75 -2.27 9.09 -15.89
C GLU A 75 -2.04 7.68 -15.33
N SER A 76 -1.03 6.96 -15.83
CA SER A 76 -0.66 5.63 -15.33
C SER A 76 -0.32 5.64 -13.84
N TYR A 77 0.36 6.68 -13.35
CA TYR A 77 0.68 6.82 -11.93
C TYR A 77 -0.57 7.00 -11.08
N LYS A 78 -1.49 7.87 -11.52
CA LYS A 78 -2.76 8.11 -10.85
C LYS A 78 -3.62 6.85 -10.82
N VAL A 79 -3.82 6.21 -11.97
CA VAL A 79 -4.67 5.02 -12.10
C VAL A 79 -4.20 3.91 -11.19
N PHE A 80 -2.90 3.60 -11.18
CA PHE A 80 -2.38 2.52 -10.35
C PHE A 80 -2.40 2.87 -8.85
N ALA A 81 -2.12 4.11 -8.48
CA ALA A 81 -2.24 4.56 -7.09
C ALA A 81 -3.68 4.40 -6.56
N HIS A 82 -4.68 4.84 -7.35
CA HIS A 82 -6.10 4.69 -6.98
C HIS A 82 -6.52 3.22 -6.91
N GLN A 83 -6.12 2.40 -7.88
CA GLN A 83 -6.46 0.97 -7.87
C GLN A 83 -6.06 0.31 -6.54
N ILE A 84 -4.84 0.56 -6.07
CA ILE A 84 -4.35 0.03 -4.80
C ILE A 84 -5.14 0.63 -3.63
N ALA A 85 -5.24 1.96 -3.57
CA ALA A 85 -5.82 2.66 -2.44
C ALA A 85 -7.33 2.41 -2.27
N ASP A 86 -8.05 2.18 -3.36
CA ASP A 86 -9.48 1.87 -3.32
C ASP A 86 -9.73 0.41 -2.90
N ALA A 87 -8.80 -0.51 -3.20
CA ALA A 87 -8.95 -1.93 -2.87
C ALA A 87 -8.58 -2.26 -1.42
N ILE A 88 -7.58 -1.59 -0.85
CA ILE A 88 -7.06 -1.89 0.49
C ILE A 88 -8.11 -1.78 1.61
N PRO A 89 -8.97 -0.74 1.68
CA PRO A 89 -9.92 -0.60 2.78
C PRO A 89 -10.94 -1.73 2.90
N GLY A 90 -11.30 -2.35 1.78
CA GLY A 90 -12.28 -3.44 1.76
C GLY A 90 -11.77 -4.75 2.33
N SER A 91 -10.46 -4.99 2.26
CA SER A 91 -9.88 -6.29 2.62
C SER A 91 -8.68 -6.19 3.58
N GLY A 92 -7.84 -5.17 3.43
CA GLY A 92 -6.61 -4.99 4.21
C GLY A 92 -6.78 -4.19 5.49
N CYS A 93 -7.95 -3.60 5.71
CA CYS A 93 -8.27 -2.84 6.91
C CYS A 93 -9.13 -3.66 7.87
N ASP A 94 -8.84 -3.57 9.17
CA ASP A 94 -9.74 -4.09 10.20
C ASP A 94 -10.87 -3.09 10.44
N ASN A 95 -12.02 -3.34 9.82
CA ASN A 95 -13.19 -2.47 9.91
C ASN A 95 -13.87 -2.46 11.29
N GLN A 96 -13.49 -3.38 12.19
CA GLN A 96 -14.05 -3.45 13.55
C GLN A 96 -13.17 -2.73 14.57
N ARG A 97 -11.85 -2.89 14.46
CA ARG A 97 -10.88 -2.42 15.47
C ARG A 97 -9.93 -1.34 14.94
N GLY A 98 -9.90 -1.16 13.63
CA GLY A 98 -9.01 -0.22 12.94
C GLY A 98 -7.65 -0.80 12.61
N GLY A 99 -6.88 -0.04 11.84
CA GLY A 99 -5.54 -0.41 11.38
C GLY A 99 -5.51 -1.37 10.19
N TRP A 100 -4.33 -1.51 9.61
CA TRP A 100 -4.10 -2.36 8.43
C TRP A 100 -3.39 -3.66 8.83
N TYR A 101 -3.91 -4.77 8.28
CA TYR A 101 -3.30 -6.08 8.42
C TYR A 101 -1.95 -6.16 7.69
N ASP A 102 -1.11 -7.12 8.12
CA ASP A 102 0.20 -7.32 7.51
C ASP A 102 0.10 -7.81 6.06
N MET A 103 -0.72 -8.84 5.84
CA MET A 103 -0.65 -9.62 4.61
C MET A 103 -1.99 -10.28 4.28
N MET A 104 -2.32 -10.26 2.98
CA MET A 104 -3.53 -10.88 2.44
C MET A 104 -3.20 -11.79 1.26
N GLU A 105 -4.10 -12.71 0.95
CA GLU A 105 -4.09 -13.40 -0.35
C GLU A 105 -4.36 -12.38 -1.45
N ARG A 106 -3.60 -12.43 -2.55
CA ARG A 106 -3.75 -11.45 -3.66
C ARG A 106 -4.99 -11.68 -4.50
N THR A 107 -5.44 -12.92 -4.61
CA THR A 107 -6.57 -13.32 -5.44
C THR A 107 -7.75 -13.73 -4.58
N LEU A 108 -8.95 -13.41 -5.03
CA LEU A 108 -10.18 -13.93 -4.46
C LEU A 108 -10.32 -15.41 -4.79
N LYS A 109 -10.84 -16.22 -3.88
CA LYS A 109 -11.30 -17.56 -4.17
C LYS A 109 -12.72 -17.52 -4.74
N ASP A 110 -13.09 -18.56 -5.47
CA ASP A 110 -14.41 -18.67 -6.08
C ASP A 110 -15.51 -18.47 -5.04
N GLY A 111 -16.40 -17.49 -5.31
CA GLY A 111 -17.54 -17.15 -4.44
C GLY A 111 -17.21 -16.24 -3.26
N GLU A 112 -15.98 -15.73 -3.13
CA GLU A 112 -15.60 -14.77 -2.09
C GLU A 112 -15.65 -13.32 -2.59
N GLU A 113 -16.12 -12.43 -1.73
CA GLU A 113 -16.15 -10.97 -1.99
C GLU A 113 -14.92 -10.25 -1.40
N ASN A 114 -14.24 -10.86 -0.43
CA ASN A 114 -13.09 -10.26 0.26
C ASN A 114 -11.87 -11.18 0.23
N HIS A 115 -10.71 -10.57 0.15
CA HIS A 115 -9.43 -11.28 0.25
C HIS A 115 -9.23 -11.83 1.67
N ARG A 116 -8.69 -13.03 1.76
CA ARG A 116 -8.39 -13.67 3.05
C ARG A 116 -7.12 -13.11 3.66
N LEU A 117 -7.10 -13.01 4.99
CA LEU A 117 -5.88 -12.77 5.74
C LEU A 117 -4.95 -13.99 5.64
N VAL A 118 -3.64 -13.71 5.61
CA VAL A 118 -2.61 -14.74 5.65
C VAL A 118 -2.13 -14.91 7.09
N TRP A 119 -2.17 -16.14 7.59
CA TRP A 119 -1.77 -16.62 8.92
C TRP A 119 -2.64 -16.13 10.08
N HIS A 120 -2.60 -14.83 10.38
CA HIS A 120 -3.32 -14.23 11.49
C HIS A 120 -3.53 -12.73 11.26
N ASP A 121 -4.26 -12.12 12.16
CA ASP A 121 -4.68 -10.73 12.16
C ASP A 121 -3.61 -9.75 12.72
N ARG A 122 -2.33 -10.09 12.57
CA ARG A 122 -1.22 -9.23 12.98
C ARG A 122 -1.21 -7.91 12.20
N LYS A 123 -0.87 -6.85 12.91
CA LYS A 123 -0.67 -5.49 12.40
C LYS A 123 0.70 -5.01 12.83
N ALA A 124 1.58 -4.69 11.87
CA ALA A 124 2.91 -4.16 12.16
C ALA A 124 2.90 -2.62 12.11
N TRP A 125 3.68 -2.00 12.98
CA TRP A 125 3.77 -0.55 13.13
C TRP A 125 4.07 0.18 11.81
N TRP A 126 5.07 -0.28 11.07
CA TRP A 126 5.52 0.36 9.85
C TRP A 126 4.46 0.37 8.74
N GLN A 127 3.61 -0.65 8.70
CA GLN A 127 2.51 -0.72 7.73
C GLN A 127 1.41 0.29 8.06
N GLN A 128 1.16 0.53 9.34
CA GLN A 128 0.24 1.60 9.76
C GLN A 128 0.74 2.96 9.31
N GLU A 129 2.04 3.24 9.50
CA GLU A 129 2.65 4.49 9.03
C GLU A 129 2.57 4.65 7.51
N GLN A 130 2.81 3.57 6.74
CA GLN A 130 2.63 3.61 5.29
C GLN A 130 1.19 3.93 4.89
N GLY A 131 0.20 3.37 5.58
CA GLY A 131 -1.21 3.66 5.34
C GLY A 131 -1.60 5.09 5.69
N ILE A 132 -1.22 5.56 6.86
CA ILE A 132 -1.44 6.95 7.30
C ILE A 132 -0.85 7.92 6.28
N LEU A 133 0.41 7.72 5.92
CA LEU A 133 1.12 8.56 4.95
C LEU A 133 0.45 8.53 3.57
N ALA A 134 0.11 7.34 3.08
CA ALA A 134 -0.53 7.16 1.78
C ALA A 134 -1.83 7.96 1.70
N TYR A 135 -2.74 7.73 2.63
CA TYR A 135 -4.05 8.36 2.58
C TYR A 135 -4.03 9.87 2.86
N TYR A 136 -3.09 10.39 3.68
CA TYR A 136 -2.91 11.84 3.82
C TYR A 136 -2.37 12.47 2.54
N ILE A 137 -1.36 11.88 1.90
CA ILE A 137 -0.80 12.40 0.64
C ILE A 137 -1.87 12.37 -0.46
N MET A 138 -2.56 11.26 -0.61
CA MET A 138 -3.59 11.09 -1.63
C MET A 138 -4.78 12.03 -1.41
N ALA A 139 -5.23 12.22 -0.16
CA ALA A 139 -6.26 13.20 0.16
C ALA A 139 -5.84 14.66 -0.12
N GLY A 140 -4.55 14.96 -0.06
CA GLY A 140 -4.03 16.29 -0.39
C GLY A 140 -3.81 16.54 -1.88
N VAL A 141 -3.82 15.47 -2.71
CA VAL A 141 -3.57 15.56 -4.16
C VAL A 141 -4.84 15.33 -4.98
N TYR A 142 -5.77 14.51 -4.46
CA TYR A 142 -6.97 14.10 -5.18
C TYR A 142 -8.25 14.56 -4.47
N ASP A 143 -8.88 15.61 -5.02
CA ASP A 143 -10.07 16.22 -4.42
C ASP A 143 -11.34 15.39 -4.60
N ASP A 144 -11.33 14.42 -5.51
CA ASP A 144 -12.46 13.55 -5.86
C ASP A 144 -12.64 12.34 -4.93
N LYS A 145 -11.77 12.19 -3.92
CA LYS A 145 -11.72 11.04 -3.00
C LYS A 145 -11.71 11.49 -1.52
N PRO A 146 -12.81 12.07 -1.01
CA PRO A 146 -12.87 12.57 0.37
C PRO A 146 -12.71 11.47 1.43
N GLU A 147 -13.01 10.22 1.08
CA GLU A 147 -12.82 9.05 1.95
C GLU A 147 -11.35 8.80 2.33
N TYR A 148 -10.39 9.21 1.52
CA TYR A 148 -8.97 9.03 1.86
C TYR A 148 -8.59 9.78 3.15
N LEU A 149 -9.12 10.97 3.36
CA LEU A 149 -8.89 11.70 4.61
C LEU A 149 -9.49 10.97 5.82
N LYS A 150 -10.62 10.30 5.65
CA LYS A 150 -11.23 9.48 6.69
C LYS A 150 -10.30 8.31 7.04
N PHE A 151 -9.81 7.55 6.06
CA PHE A 151 -8.90 6.42 6.29
C PHE A 151 -7.60 6.85 6.97
N ALA A 152 -7.03 7.99 6.58
CA ALA A 152 -5.85 8.55 7.22
C ALA A 152 -6.09 8.85 8.71
N ARG A 153 -7.22 9.48 9.05
CA ARG A 153 -7.59 9.83 10.43
C ARG A 153 -7.86 8.60 11.29
N GLU A 154 -8.58 7.63 10.76
CA GLU A 154 -8.87 6.35 11.44
C GLU A 154 -7.58 5.58 11.72
N GLY A 155 -6.67 5.49 10.72
CA GLY A 155 -5.35 4.90 10.89
C GLY A 155 -4.51 5.60 11.94
N THR A 156 -4.50 6.94 11.93
CA THR A 156 -3.80 7.74 12.94
C THR A 156 -4.35 7.50 14.35
N ALA A 157 -5.67 7.46 14.50
CA ALA A 157 -6.31 7.18 15.80
C ALA A 157 -5.95 5.78 16.31
N PHE A 158 -5.98 4.79 15.43
CA PHE A 158 -5.57 3.42 15.76
C PHE A 158 -4.09 3.35 16.16
N TYR A 159 -3.20 3.96 15.39
CA TYR A 159 -1.77 3.99 15.68
C TYR A 159 -1.48 4.60 17.05
N ASN A 160 -2.06 5.75 17.33
CA ASN A 160 -1.88 6.43 18.60
C ASN A 160 -2.43 5.62 19.78
N GLY A 161 -3.53 4.91 19.61
CA GLY A 161 -4.15 4.13 20.68
C GLY A 161 -3.46 2.81 20.99
N TRP A 162 -2.75 2.21 20.01
CA TRP A 162 -2.28 0.82 20.14
C TRP A 162 -0.79 0.62 19.91
N PHE A 163 -0.12 1.54 19.22
CA PHE A 163 1.32 1.38 18.92
C PHE A 163 2.22 2.25 19.78
N LEU A 164 1.73 3.36 20.32
CA LEU A 164 2.55 4.21 21.17
C LEU A 164 2.60 3.68 22.59
N ASP A 165 3.82 3.55 23.10
CA ASP A 165 4.06 3.29 24.51
C ASP A 165 4.17 4.63 25.25
N TYR A 166 3.12 4.98 25.97
CA TYR A 166 3.05 6.26 26.70
C TYR A 166 3.76 6.23 28.08
N GLU A 167 4.14 5.04 28.55
CA GLU A 167 4.80 4.88 29.85
C GLU A 167 6.33 4.88 29.70
N GLU A 168 6.85 4.02 28.81
CA GLU A 168 8.29 3.85 28.61
C GLU A 168 8.81 4.63 27.39
N GLY A 169 7.92 5.13 26.54
CA GLY A 169 8.25 5.72 25.26
C GLY A 169 8.50 4.70 24.16
N GLY A 170 8.55 5.16 22.91
CA GLY A 170 8.74 4.27 21.75
C GLY A 170 7.45 3.71 21.17
N ILE A 171 7.59 2.62 20.43
CA ILE A 171 6.47 1.99 19.72
C ILE A 171 6.53 0.46 19.84
N TYR A 172 5.37 -0.18 19.92
CA TYR A 172 5.26 -1.64 19.82
C TYR A 172 5.47 -2.10 18.38
N PHE A 173 6.19 -3.20 18.21
CA PHE A 173 6.50 -3.71 16.85
C PHE A 173 5.26 -4.28 16.15
N ASN A 174 4.45 -5.04 16.88
CA ASN A 174 3.21 -5.63 16.36
C ASN A 174 2.07 -5.53 17.36
N VAL A 175 0.86 -5.47 16.83
CA VAL A 175 -0.38 -5.63 17.58
C VAL A 175 -1.15 -6.81 16.97
N LEU A 176 -1.75 -7.64 17.81
CA LEU A 176 -2.66 -8.71 17.41
C LEU A 176 -4.09 -8.25 17.69
N ALA A 177 -5.00 -8.58 16.79
CA ALA A 177 -6.43 -8.31 16.97
C ALA A 177 -7.07 -9.48 17.74
N ASN A 178 -6.86 -9.54 19.06
CA ASN A 178 -7.52 -10.53 19.95
C ASN A 178 -8.77 -9.94 20.58
#